data_fc5c6b726feb0ef38b350fb9d6c1077f
#
_entry.id   fc5c6b726feb0ef38b350fb9d6c1077f
#
_cell.length_a   1.000
_cell.length_b   1.000
_cell.length_c   1.000
_cell.angle_alpha   90.00
_cell.angle_beta   90.00
_cell.angle_gamma   90.00
#
_symmetry.space_group_name_H-M   'P 1'
#
loop_
_entity.id
_entity.type
_entity.pdbx_description
1 polymer ?
#
loop_
_entity_poly.entity_id
_entity_poly.type
_entity_poly.pdbx_seq_one_letter_code
_entity_poly.pdbx_strand_id
1 'polypeptide(L)'
;MSSSIVLLGYMGCGKTKVGKKLSKHIGSKFIDLDAEIELFYSKSISQIFDKFGEIEFRKIERKMLMSILNKNEFCVLSLGGGTPCYFDNMEFINKKTSLTFFLNLDSKVLATRLFSRKSKRPLLRSIKDQNEMLSFVNKHLFERNTFYSKANYTLSLIHISEPTRRTPI
;
A
#
# COMPACT_ATOMS: atom_id res chain seq x y z
N MET A 1 19.96 15.55 2.81
CA MET A 1 18.95 14.66 3.45
C MET A 1 18.47 13.68 2.40
N SER A 2 18.67 12.38 2.56
CA SER A 2 18.20 11.40 1.59
C SER A 2 16.72 11.18 1.84
N SER A 3 15.89 11.69 0.94
CA SER A 3 14.43 11.60 1.09
C SER A 3 13.94 10.29 0.46
N SER A 4 13.57 9.31 1.29
CA SER A 4 12.97 8.05 0.82
C SER A 4 11.74 8.29 -0.06
N ILE A 5 11.52 7.41 -1.04
CA ILE A 5 10.31 7.39 -1.86
C ILE A 5 9.26 6.57 -1.13
N VAL A 6 8.08 7.15 -0.88
CA VAL A 6 6.99 6.48 -0.19
C VAL A 6 5.81 6.23 -1.15
N LEU A 7 5.44 4.96 -1.28
CA LEU A 7 4.31 4.52 -2.10
C LEU A 7 3.10 4.21 -1.22
N LEU A 8 1.98 4.85 -1.50
CA LEU A 8 0.72 4.64 -0.81
C LEU A 8 -0.44 4.38 -1.78
N GLY A 9 -1.54 3.89 -1.26
CA GLY A 9 -2.72 3.54 -2.03
C GLY A 9 -3.40 2.28 -1.54
N TYR A 10 -4.54 1.96 -2.13
CA TYR A 10 -5.39 0.86 -1.69
C TYR A 10 -4.73 -0.52 -1.88
N MET A 11 -5.21 -1.52 -1.14
CA MET A 11 -4.75 -2.90 -1.35
C MET A 11 -5.05 -3.35 -2.78
N GLY A 12 -4.10 -4.07 -3.40
CA GLY A 12 -4.24 -4.54 -4.77
C GLY A 12 -3.88 -3.52 -5.86
N CYS A 13 -3.55 -2.26 -5.53
CA CYS A 13 -3.17 -1.26 -6.54
C CYS A 13 -1.77 -1.47 -7.13
N GLY A 14 -0.93 -2.33 -6.54
CA GLY A 14 0.36 -2.73 -7.13
C GLY A 14 1.59 -2.08 -6.51
N LYS A 15 1.49 -1.47 -5.33
CA LYS A 15 2.62 -0.82 -4.62
C LYS A 15 3.88 -1.68 -4.56
N THR A 16 3.76 -2.91 -4.08
CA THR A 16 4.90 -3.84 -3.96
C THR A 16 5.56 -4.13 -5.31
N LYS A 17 4.76 -4.32 -6.38
CA LYS A 17 5.29 -4.56 -7.73
C LYS A 17 6.02 -3.33 -8.27
N VAL A 18 5.41 -2.17 -8.15
CA VAL A 18 5.99 -0.88 -8.58
C VAL A 18 7.23 -0.57 -7.75
N GLY A 19 7.16 -0.70 -6.44
CA GLY A 19 8.26 -0.42 -5.53
C GLY A 19 9.50 -1.28 -5.79
N LYS A 20 9.32 -2.59 -5.98
CA LYS A 20 10.42 -3.50 -6.32
C LYS A 20 11.08 -3.16 -7.67
N LYS A 21 10.27 -2.82 -8.69
CA LYS A 21 10.82 -2.41 -9.99
C LYS A 21 11.57 -1.08 -9.89
N LEU A 22 10.99 -0.11 -9.21
CA LEU A 22 11.58 1.21 -9.02
C LEU A 22 12.90 1.09 -8.25
N SER A 23 12.90 0.42 -7.10
CA SER A 23 14.11 0.25 -6.28
C SER A 23 15.25 -0.42 -7.04
N LYS A 24 14.94 -1.44 -7.84
CA LYS A 24 15.93 -2.08 -8.72
C LYS A 24 16.49 -1.12 -9.77
N HIS A 25 15.61 -0.28 -10.37
CA HIS A 25 16.01 0.65 -11.42
C HIS A 25 16.93 1.77 -10.90
N ILE A 26 16.66 2.26 -9.68
CA ILE A 26 17.45 3.34 -9.06
C ILE A 26 18.56 2.85 -8.13
N GLY A 27 18.76 1.52 -8.02
CA GLY A 27 19.80 0.94 -7.17
C GLY A 27 19.59 1.15 -5.68
N SER A 28 18.33 1.19 -5.20
CA SER A 28 18.00 1.41 -3.79
C SER A 28 17.37 0.19 -3.11
N LYS A 29 17.32 0.22 -1.78
CA LYS A 29 16.62 -0.79 -0.99
C LYS A 29 15.10 -0.64 -1.17
N PHE A 30 14.39 -1.76 -1.33
CA PHE A 30 12.93 -1.82 -1.24
C PHE A 30 12.52 -2.31 0.15
N ILE A 31 11.57 -1.62 0.77
CA ILE A 31 10.97 -1.99 2.05
C ILE A 31 9.45 -2.06 1.89
N ASP A 32 8.84 -3.17 2.31
CA ASP A 32 7.39 -3.30 2.44
C ASP A 32 7.06 -3.26 3.94
N LEU A 33 6.27 -2.28 4.37
CA LEU A 33 6.00 -2.05 5.79
C LEU A 33 5.32 -3.26 6.45
N ASP A 34 4.35 -3.87 5.75
CA ASP A 34 3.66 -5.06 6.26
C ASP A 34 4.63 -6.23 6.41
N ALA A 35 5.52 -6.43 5.43
CA ALA A 35 6.54 -7.50 5.50
C ALA A 35 7.55 -7.28 6.62
N GLU A 36 7.98 -6.04 6.89
CA GLU A 36 8.87 -5.73 8.02
C GLU A 36 8.19 -6.02 9.37
N ILE A 37 6.90 -5.71 9.51
CA ILE A 37 6.12 -6.02 10.70
C ILE A 37 6.01 -7.54 10.89
N GLU A 38 5.67 -8.29 9.83
CA GLU A 38 5.58 -9.75 9.87
C GLU A 38 6.91 -10.39 10.27
N LEU A 39 8.02 -9.89 9.73
CA LEU A 39 9.36 -10.35 10.04
C LEU A 39 9.70 -10.11 11.53
N PHE A 40 9.44 -8.88 12.02
CA PHE A 40 9.75 -8.50 13.40
C PHE A 40 8.98 -9.31 14.43
N TYR A 41 7.69 -9.56 14.17
CA TYR A 41 6.83 -10.31 15.09
C TYR A 41 6.83 -11.82 14.83
N SER A 42 7.48 -12.31 13.76
CA SER A 42 7.43 -13.72 13.32
C SER A 42 5.98 -14.23 13.20
N LYS A 43 5.06 -13.37 12.72
CA LYS A 43 3.62 -13.63 12.59
C LYS A 43 3.08 -12.91 11.36
N SER A 44 2.07 -13.51 10.73
CA SER A 44 1.34 -12.80 9.68
C SER A 44 0.55 -11.61 10.24
N ILE A 45 0.26 -10.61 9.39
CA ILE A 45 -0.59 -9.47 9.76
C ILE A 45 -1.92 -9.95 10.37
N SER A 46 -2.54 -10.98 9.78
CA SER A 46 -3.78 -11.56 10.31
C SER A 46 -3.62 -12.07 11.75
N GLN A 47 -2.54 -12.81 12.02
CA GLN A 47 -2.26 -13.32 13.38
C GLN A 47 -1.97 -12.20 14.39
N ILE A 48 -1.39 -11.09 13.91
CA ILE A 48 -1.15 -9.91 14.76
C ILE A 48 -2.48 -9.24 15.10
N PHE A 49 -3.37 -9.07 14.11
CA PHE A 49 -4.73 -8.55 14.31
C PHE A 49 -5.54 -9.43 15.28
N ASP A 50 -5.52 -10.75 15.07
CA ASP A 50 -6.27 -11.70 15.90
C ASP A 50 -5.78 -11.67 17.35
N LYS A 51 -4.45 -11.50 17.55
CA LYS A 51 -3.85 -11.52 18.89
C LYS A 51 -3.99 -10.19 19.64
N PHE A 52 -3.79 -9.07 18.94
CA PHE A 52 -3.64 -7.75 19.58
C PHE A 52 -4.79 -6.79 19.27
N GLY A 53 -5.62 -7.09 18.28
CA GLY A 53 -6.68 -6.21 17.80
C GLY A 53 -6.17 -5.08 16.91
N GLU A 54 -7.13 -4.36 16.30
CA GLU A 54 -6.80 -3.33 15.31
C GLU A 54 -6.05 -2.15 15.91
N ILE A 55 -6.48 -1.65 17.06
CA ILE A 55 -5.87 -0.46 17.69
C ILE A 55 -4.39 -0.70 17.97
N GLU A 56 -4.04 -1.84 18.54
CA GLU A 56 -2.66 -2.15 18.87
C GLU A 56 -1.83 -2.41 17.60
N PHE A 57 -2.41 -3.07 16.59
CA PHE A 57 -1.77 -3.20 15.28
C PHE A 57 -1.41 -1.82 14.69
N ARG A 58 -2.30 -0.83 14.75
CA ARG A 58 -2.03 0.52 14.24
C ARG A 58 -0.89 1.22 14.97
N LYS A 59 -0.75 0.98 16.28
CA LYS A 59 0.41 1.47 17.04
C LYS A 59 1.71 0.79 16.62
N ILE A 60 1.67 -0.52 16.39
CA ILE A 60 2.80 -1.30 15.87
C ILE A 60 3.22 -0.77 14.51
N GLU A 61 2.27 -0.62 13.60
CA GLU A 61 2.47 -0.10 12.24
C GLU A 61 3.12 1.30 12.28
N ARG A 62 2.61 2.21 13.12
CA ARG A 62 3.19 3.53 13.32
C ARG A 62 4.62 3.48 13.84
N LYS A 63 4.89 2.68 14.86
CA LYS A 63 6.25 2.53 15.42
C LYS A 63 7.24 2.05 14.36
N MET A 64 6.86 1.06 13.56
CA MET A 64 7.69 0.54 12.47
C MET A 64 7.93 1.59 11.40
N LEU A 65 6.89 2.30 10.96
CA LEU A 65 6.98 3.42 10.02
C LEU A 65 7.97 4.48 10.50
N MET A 66 7.84 4.92 11.74
CA MET A 66 8.75 5.91 12.35
C MET A 66 10.18 5.40 12.42
N SER A 67 10.39 4.15 12.82
CA SER A 67 11.71 3.52 12.88
C SER A 67 12.39 3.51 11.51
N ILE A 68 11.68 3.18 10.45
CA ILE A 68 12.22 3.15 9.09
C ILE A 68 12.60 4.56 8.61
N LEU A 69 11.68 5.53 8.72
CA LEU A 69 11.90 6.87 8.19
C LEU A 69 12.88 7.71 9.03
N ASN A 70 13.08 7.38 10.30
CA ASN A 70 14.07 8.08 11.16
C ASN A 70 15.51 7.60 10.95
N LYS A 71 15.73 6.44 10.30
CA LYS A 71 17.10 5.99 9.97
C LYS A 71 17.82 6.87 8.96
N ASN A 72 17.07 7.76 8.27
CA ASN A 72 17.60 8.64 7.21
C ASN A 72 18.35 7.89 6.09
N GLU A 73 18.08 6.59 5.92
CA GLU A 73 18.57 5.79 4.82
C GLU A 73 17.60 5.93 3.64
N PHE A 74 18.15 6.16 2.45
CA PHE A 74 17.34 6.23 1.24
C PHE A 74 16.77 4.86 0.88
N CYS A 75 15.45 4.78 0.75
CA CYS A 75 14.77 3.56 0.33
C CYS A 75 13.47 3.86 -0.44
N VAL A 76 12.95 2.86 -1.13
CA VAL A 76 11.58 2.84 -1.64
C VAL A 76 10.71 2.09 -0.62
N LEU A 77 9.82 2.79 0.07
CA LEU A 77 8.94 2.26 1.11
C LEU A 77 7.52 2.09 0.57
N SER A 78 6.99 0.87 0.64
CA SER A 78 5.58 0.56 0.36
C SER A 78 4.80 0.51 1.66
N LEU A 79 3.75 1.32 1.78
CA LEU A 79 2.88 1.33 2.97
C LEU A 79 1.77 0.28 2.89
N GLY A 80 1.28 -0.16 4.04
CA GLY A 80 0.00 -0.84 4.14
C GLY A 80 -1.16 0.05 3.65
N GLY A 81 -2.23 -0.53 3.13
CA GLY A 81 -3.35 0.26 2.59
C GLY A 81 -4.07 1.13 3.62
N GLY A 82 -4.01 0.77 4.91
CA GLY A 82 -4.57 1.54 6.00
C GLY A 82 -3.60 2.52 6.67
N THR A 83 -2.29 2.33 6.50
CA THR A 83 -1.26 3.12 7.20
C THR A 83 -1.47 4.63 7.12
N PRO A 84 -1.81 5.23 5.95
CA PRO A 84 -2.03 6.66 5.83
C PRO A 84 -3.22 7.21 6.62
N CYS A 85 -4.19 6.34 6.96
CA CYS A 85 -5.48 6.72 7.51
C CYS A 85 -5.51 6.83 9.03
N TYR A 86 -4.44 6.45 9.71
CA TYR A 86 -4.40 6.43 11.18
C TYR A 86 -3.39 7.40 11.73
N PHE A 87 -3.71 7.95 12.90
CA PHE A 87 -2.91 8.96 13.58
C PHE A 87 -2.59 10.15 12.67
N ASP A 88 -1.43 10.74 12.83
CA ASP A 88 -0.84 11.78 11.98
C ASP A 88 0.22 11.21 10.99
N ASN A 89 0.02 9.93 10.57
CA ASN A 89 1.02 9.25 9.74
C ASN A 89 1.34 10.01 8.45
N MET A 90 0.35 10.57 7.75
CA MET A 90 0.61 11.33 6.52
C MET A 90 1.37 12.63 6.78
N GLU A 91 1.06 13.33 7.86
CA GLU A 91 1.79 14.54 8.24
C GLU A 91 3.24 14.20 8.61
N PHE A 92 3.45 13.12 9.37
CA PHE A 92 4.78 12.62 9.70
C PHE A 92 5.57 12.24 8.44
N ILE A 93 4.98 11.48 7.51
CA ILE A 93 5.62 11.08 6.26
C ILE A 93 6.00 12.31 5.44
N ASN A 94 5.08 13.26 5.24
CA ASN A 94 5.32 14.47 4.45
C ASN A 94 6.37 15.41 5.08
N LYS A 95 6.56 15.36 6.40
CA LYS A 95 7.69 16.04 7.08
C LYS A 95 9.03 15.36 6.81
N LYS A 96 9.05 14.06 6.55
CA LYS A 96 10.27 13.27 6.31
C LYS A 96 10.69 13.27 4.85
N THR A 97 9.74 13.31 3.92
CA THR A 97 10.01 13.29 2.49
C THR A 97 8.93 14.01 1.69
N SER A 98 9.34 14.69 0.63
CA SER A 98 8.44 15.23 -0.39
C SER A 98 8.11 14.21 -1.51
N LEU A 99 8.75 13.03 -1.50
CA LEU A 99 8.60 12.01 -2.54
C LEU A 99 7.52 10.98 -2.14
N THR A 100 6.30 11.46 -1.93
CA THR A 100 5.14 10.62 -1.60
C THR A 100 4.24 10.45 -2.80
N PHE A 101 3.97 9.20 -3.20
CA PHE A 101 3.23 8.85 -4.42
C PHE A 101 2.00 8.02 -4.10
N PHE A 102 0.84 8.58 -4.38
CA PHE A 102 -0.43 7.84 -4.32
C PHE A 102 -0.63 7.07 -5.64
N LEU A 103 -0.65 5.74 -5.56
CA LEU A 103 -1.00 4.89 -6.69
C LEU A 103 -2.52 4.75 -6.77
N ASN A 104 -3.13 5.59 -7.60
CA ASN A 104 -4.58 5.62 -7.80
C ASN A 104 -4.98 4.70 -8.95
N LEU A 105 -5.74 3.67 -8.63
CA LEU A 105 -6.28 2.72 -9.58
C LEU A 105 -7.81 2.73 -9.52
N ASP A 106 -8.44 2.60 -10.67
CA ASP A 106 -9.90 2.54 -10.78
C ASP A 106 -10.52 1.46 -9.88
N SER A 107 -11.64 1.78 -9.24
CA SER A 107 -12.27 0.90 -8.26
C SER A 107 -12.77 -0.42 -8.85
N LYS A 108 -13.22 -0.44 -10.12
CA LYS A 108 -13.64 -1.66 -10.81
C LYS A 108 -12.45 -2.58 -11.05
N VAL A 109 -11.30 -2.01 -11.44
CA VAL A 109 -10.06 -2.78 -11.61
C VAL A 109 -9.57 -3.34 -10.28
N LEU A 110 -9.62 -2.53 -9.22
CA LEU A 110 -9.30 -2.99 -7.85
C LEU A 110 -10.22 -4.13 -7.42
N ALA A 111 -11.53 -3.97 -7.58
CA ALA A 111 -12.52 -4.99 -7.23
C ALA A 111 -12.27 -6.30 -7.97
N THR A 112 -12.00 -6.24 -9.28
CA THR A 112 -11.68 -7.42 -10.08
C THR A 112 -10.41 -8.14 -9.59
N ARG A 113 -9.33 -7.39 -9.33
CA ARG A 113 -8.07 -7.94 -8.81
C ARG A 113 -8.23 -8.56 -7.42
N LEU A 114 -9.02 -7.94 -6.56
CA LEU A 114 -9.25 -8.41 -5.20
C LEU A 114 -10.15 -9.63 -5.19
N PHE A 115 -11.19 -9.66 -6.01
CA PHE A 115 -12.11 -10.79 -6.12
C PHE A 115 -11.39 -12.06 -6.57
N SER A 116 -10.50 -11.96 -7.56
CA SER A 116 -9.70 -13.10 -8.04
C SER A 116 -8.72 -13.65 -6.99
N ARG A 117 -8.42 -12.88 -5.94
CA ARG A 117 -7.47 -13.23 -4.88
C ARG A 117 -8.08 -13.23 -3.47
N LYS A 118 -9.41 -13.23 -3.36
CA LYS A 118 -10.12 -13.10 -2.07
C LYS A 118 -9.79 -14.19 -1.06
N SER A 119 -9.50 -15.41 -1.53
CA SER A 119 -9.12 -16.54 -0.67
C SER A 119 -7.86 -16.29 0.18
N LYS A 120 -6.95 -15.45 -0.32
CA LYS A 120 -5.70 -15.09 0.36
C LYS A 120 -5.86 -13.98 1.40
N ARG A 121 -7.06 -13.39 1.53
CA ARG A 121 -7.31 -12.23 2.40
C ARG A 121 -8.52 -12.50 3.31
N PRO A 122 -8.32 -12.67 4.62
CA PRO A 122 -9.41 -12.99 5.55
C PRO A 122 -10.62 -12.05 5.44
N LEU A 123 -10.37 -10.73 5.37
CA LEU A 123 -11.42 -9.71 5.26
C LEU A 123 -12.29 -9.79 4.00
N LEU A 124 -11.81 -10.46 2.95
CA LEU A 124 -12.51 -10.55 1.67
C LEU A 124 -13.21 -11.90 1.44
N ARG A 125 -13.03 -12.87 2.35
CA ARG A 125 -13.54 -14.23 2.17
C ARG A 125 -15.06 -14.29 2.16
N SER A 126 -15.73 -13.43 2.94
CA SER A 126 -17.19 -13.39 3.05
C SER A 126 -17.89 -12.76 1.84
N ILE A 127 -17.16 -12.05 1.00
CA ILE A 127 -17.71 -11.36 -0.18
C ILE A 127 -18.11 -12.38 -1.22
N LYS A 128 -19.39 -12.36 -1.63
CA LYS A 128 -19.99 -13.41 -2.47
C LYS A 128 -19.72 -13.22 -3.95
N ASP A 129 -19.87 -12.00 -4.44
CA ASP A 129 -19.82 -11.68 -5.86
C ASP A 129 -19.01 -10.40 -6.16
N GLN A 130 -18.88 -10.11 -7.45
CA GLN A 130 -18.11 -8.97 -7.97
C GLN A 130 -18.75 -7.62 -7.60
N ASN A 131 -20.08 -7.54 -7.53
CA ASN A 131 -20.79 -6.30 -7.22
C ASN A 131 -20.61 -5.96 -5.73
N GLU A 132 -20.72 -6.96 -4.86
CA GLU A 132 -20.42 -6.80 -3.43
C GLU A 132 -18.97 -6.38 -3.22
N MET A 133 -18.03 -6.96 -3.97
CA MET A 133 -16.62 -6.54 -3.93
C MET A 133 -16.46 -5.08 -4.37
N LEU A 134 -17.11 -4.66 -5.43
CA LEU A 134 -17.04 -3.27 -5.91
C LEU A 134 -17.62 -2.30 -4.87
N SER A 135 -18.74 -2.64 -4.26
CA SER A 135 -19.36 -1.84 -3.19
C SER A 135 -18.44 -1.71 -1.98
N PHE A 136 -17.79 -2.80 -1.58
CA PHE A 136 -16.79 -2.82 -0.51
C PHE A 136 -15.59 -1.92 -0.82
N VAL A 137 -15.02 -2.01 -2.04
CA VAL A 137 -13.91 -1.19 -2.48
C VAL A 137 -14.30 0.28 -2.52
N ASN A 138 -15.45 0.63 -3.08
CA ASN A 138 -15.93 2.01 -3.17
C ASN A 138 -16.11 2.65 -1.80
N LYS A 139 -16.73 1.93 -0.85
CA LYS A 139 -16.88 2.41 0.54
C LYS A 139 -15.53 2.71 1.17
N HIS A 140 -14.59 1.79 1.09
CA HIS A 140 -13.26 1.98 1.66
C HIS A 140 -12.47 3.10 0.98
N LEU A 141 -12.57 3.24 -0.34
CA LEU A 141 -11.92 4.34 -1.07
C LEU A 141 -12.51 5.69 -0.67
N PHE A 142 -13.83 5.78 -0.52
CA PHE A 142 -14.49 7.00 -0.05
C PHE A 142 -13.92 7.46 1.31
N GLU A 143 -13.78 6.54 2.26
CA GLU A 143 -13.22 6.82 3.59
C GLU A 143 -11.72 7.18 3.54
N ARG A 144 -10.95 6.60 2.63
CA ARG A 144 -9.48 6.68 2.62
C ARG A 144 -8.89 7.71 1.66
N ASN A 145 -9.64 8.12 0.64
CA ASN A 145 -9.13 9.06 -0.38
C ASN A 145 -8.72 10.41 0.21
N THR A 146 -9.39 10.87 1.26
CA THR A 146 -9.01 12.10 1.99
C THR A 146 -7.57 12.01 2.54
N PHE A 147 -7.13 10.82 2.94
CA PHE A 147 -5.77 10.61 3.42
C PHE A 147 -4.80 10.39 2.27
N TYR A 148 -5.18 9.59 1.26
CA TYR A 148 -4.33 9.32 0.10
C TYR A 148 -4.04 10.59 -0.71
N SER A 149 -4.99 11.50 -0.82
CA SER A 149 -4.84 12.79 -1.51
C SER A 149 -3.84 13.75 -0.85
N LYS A 150 -3.42 13.48 0.38
CA LYS A 150 -2.34 14.22 1.06
C LYS A 150 -0.93 13.87 0.52
N ALA A 151 -0.80 12.87 -0.35
CA ALA A 151 0.45 12.60 -1.05
C ALA A 151 0.81 13.74 -2.00
N ASN A 152 2.11 14.04 -2.14
CA ASN A 152 2.56 15.14 -3.01
C ASN A 152 2.33 14.83 -4.50
N TYR A 153 2.30 13.55 -4.87
CA TYR A 153 2.10 13.12 -6.26
C TYR A 153 1.03 12.04 -6.33
N THR A 154 0.15 12.14 -7.32
CA THR A 154 -0.83 11.10 -7.65
C THR A 154 -0.48 10.49 -9.00
N LEU A 155 -0.29 9.17 -9.02
CA LEU A 155 -0.08 8.39 -10.23
C LEU A 155 -1.38 7.65 -10.55
N SER A 156 -2.10 8.14 -11.57
CA SER A 156 -3.28 7.44 -12.08
C SER A 156 -2.85 6.28 -12.98
N LEU A 157 -3.18 5.06 -12.56
CA LEU A 157 -2.80 3.83 -13.26
C LEU A 157 -3.89 3.39 -14.25
N ILE A 158 -4.57 4.34 -14.92
CA ILE A 158 -5.72 4.08 -15.81
C ILE A 158 -5.30 3.27 -17.07
N HIS A 159 -4.04 3.30 -17.48
CA HIS A 159 -3.53 2.61 -18.66
C HIS A 159 -2.19 1.91 -18.42
N ILE A 160 -2.21 0.84 -17.62
CA ILE A 160 -1.25 -0.23 -17.84
C ILE A 160 -2.01 -1.31 -18.65
N SER A 161 -2.36 -0.99 -19.90
CA SER A 161 -2.53 -2.01 -20.92
C SER A 161 -1.18 -2.73 -21.05
N GLU A 162 -1.22 -4.06 -21.06
CA GLU A 162 -0.02 -4.85 -21.36
C GLU A 162 0.64 -4.32 -22.64
N PRO A 163 1.98 -4.24 -22.68
CA PRO A 163 2.65 -3.89 -23.91
C PRO A 163 2.19 -4.88 -24.98
N THR A 164 1.51 -4.36 -25.98
CA THR A 164 1.14 -5.11 -27.19
C THR A 164 2.42 -5.79 -27.68
N ARG A 165 2.46 -7.12 -27.64
CA ARG A 165 3.51 -7.87 -28.31
C ARG A 165 3.47 -7.44 -29.77
N ARG A 166 4.43 -6.63 -30.19
CA ARG A 166 4.69 -6.43 -31.60
C ARG A 166 5.10 -7.78 -32.14
N THR A 167 4.21 -8.40 -32.91
CA THR A 167 4.60 -9.51 -33.78
C THR A 167 5.62 -8.97 -34.77
N PRO A 168 6.82 -9.56 -34.89
CA PRO A 168 7.73 -9.18 -35.95
C PRO A 168 7.08 -9.58 -37.29
N ILE A 169 7.11 -8.67 -38.23
CA ILE A 169 6.80 -8.91 -39.64
C ILE A 169 7.96 -9.69 -40.26
#